data_e4e96ed06703de06414ff793ef3e19eb
#
_entry.id   e4e96ed06703de06414ff793ef3e19eb
#
_cell.length_a   1.000
_cell.length_b   1.000
_cell.length_c   1.000
_cell.angle_alpha   90.00
_cell.angle_beta   90.00
_cell.angle_gamma   90.00
#
_symmetry.space_group_name_H-M   'P 1'
#
loop_
_entity.id
_entity.type
_entity.pdbx_description
1 polymer ?
#
loop_
_entity_poly.entity_id
_entity_poly.type
_entity_poly.pdbx_seq_one_letter_code
_entity_poly.pdbx_strand_id
1 'polypeptide(L)'
;MTASVSRFSLLLVALVASVHAQESGVRTTREAAATAVIFNTRDPESRGLAEYYAQRRAIPPENIIGLDCPLEEEISRKDYVETIEKPLRAVFERKEWWGVRTGFGDKQEISGSRIRFMVLMRGMPLKIKTTIQAPSPEATPPPRPNGGDPIRSHDEAAVDSELSVLGAFGQDTFGVVNNPYYRRFSPILDSSVTAGLILVARLDAPTADTVRRMIDDSLLAERVGLYGWAYIDRRSTPESGYREGDDWLFNAAGECWNQGIPVILDNVPATFPAGFAITDAALYYGWYDWGAGGAMAAPQFVPGAVAVHIHSFSARTLRDPNANWVAPLLTRGAAATTGNVYEPYLDLTPHLDVLNERLLQGFTFAESVYMSLKILSWMTTVVGDPLYRPFAGTQGGAWRIEPDAAAEPWIALQKELRKASRSGLTQTLYLARLARENPTGLNYEALGMLQSYLGEPRAAITSLETAGAAYRNPAESFRTVVERVRILQGLADKKNALKLIDRTLQRTQPADRAKLLNDIRNEIAPPPPPPTPVGSPKKT
;
A
#
# COMPACT_ATOMS: atom_id res chain seq x y z
N MET A 1 -66.41 7.09 37.36
CA MET A 1 -65.37 7.88 36.72
C MET A 1 -63.99 7.37 37.08
N THR A 2 -63.57 6.27 36.49
CA THR A 2 -62.19 5.75 36.58
C THR A 2 -62.03 4.68 35.50
N ALA A 3 -61.41 5.03 34.40
CA ALA A 3 -60.70 4.11 33.51
C ALA A 3 -60.42 4.81 32.16
N SER A 4 -59.32 5.56 32.07
CA SER A 4 -58.80 6.00 30.77
C SER A 4 -57.40 6.60 30.86
N VAL A 5 -56.44 5.99 31.53
CA VAL A 5 -55.02 6.48 31.53
C VAL A 5 -54.02 5.36 31.18
N SER A 6 -54.45 4.11 30.97
CA SER A 6 -53.50 2.98 30.82
C SER A 6 -53.21 2.52 29.38
N ARG A 7 -53.72 3.16 28.33
CA ARG A 7 -53.51 2.70 26.95
C ARG A 7 -52.53 3.54 26.12
N PHE A 8 -52.14 4.71 26.61
CA PHE A 8 -51.21 5.59 25.86
C PHE A 8 -49.72 5.32 26.16
N SER A 9 -49.41 4.74 27.33
CA SER A 9 -48.01 4.47 27.70
C SER A 9 -47.42 3.22 27.05
N LEU A 10 -48.25 2.26 26.64
CA LEU A 10 -47.79 1.03 25.98
C LEU A 10 -47.48 1.23 24.47
N LEU A 11 -48.11 2.19 23.81
CA LEU A 11 -47.82 2.51 22.40
C LEU A 11 -46.53 3.29 22.21
N LEU A 12 -46.13 4.10 23.20
CA LEU A 12 -44.86 4.89 23.09
C LEU A 12 -43.63 4.01 23.35
N VAL A 13 -43.74 2.98 24.19
CA VAL A 13 -42.63 2.03 24.44
C VAL A 13 -42.44 1.08 23.25
N ALA A 14 -43.50 0.70 22.55
CA ALA A 14 -43.40 -0.12 21.33
C ALA A 14 -42.83 0.65 20.14
N LEU A 15 -43.05 1.99 20.06
CA LEU A 15 -42.49 2.81 18.98
C LEU A 15 -40.98 3.13 19.20
N VAL A 16 -40.52 3.24 20.45
CA VAL A 16 -39.09 3.46 20.77
C VAL A 16 -38.30 2.15 20.61
N ALA A 17 -38.90 0.99 20.88
CA ALA A 17 -38.25 -0.31 20.64
C ALA A 17 -38.12 -0.66 19.15
N SER A 18 -39.01 -0.15 18.28
CA SER A 18 -38.93 -0.38 16.84
C SER A 18 -37.95 0.56 16.12
N VAL A 19 -37.57 1.68 16.73
CA VAL A 19 -36.56 2.60 16.16
C VAL A 19 -35.13 2.11 16.44
N HIS A 20 -34.91 1.30 17.49
CA HIS A 20 -33.61 0.69 17.80
C HIS A 20 -33.35 -0.65 17.09
N ALA A 21 -34.32 -1.22 16.40
CA ALA A 21 -34.19 -2.46 15.64
C ALA A 21 -33.93 -2.24 14.15
N GLN A 22 -33.69 -1.01 13.73
CA GLN A 22 -33.31 -0.65 12.36
C GLN A 22 -31.85 -0.22 12.27
N GLU A 23 -30.95 -0.86 13.04
CA GLU A 23 -29.54 -0.90 12.71
C GLU A 23 -29.36 -1.82 11.50
N SER A 24 -29.40 -1.16 10.34
CA SER A 24 -28.76 -1.52 9.07
C SER A 24 -28.27 -2.96 8.99
N GLY A 25 -29.10 -3.85 8.50
CA GLY A 25 -28.61 -5.10 7.93
C GLY A 25 -27.65 -4.74 6.78
N VAL A 26 -26.34 -4.72 7.04
CA VAL A 26 -25.31 -4.60 5.99
C VAL A 26 -25.55 -5.78 5.05
N ARG A 27 -25.97 -5.49 3.82
CA ARG A 27 -26.28 -6.52 2.85
C ARG A 27 -24.98 -7.19 2.42
N THR A 28 -24.87 -8.52 2.58
CA THR A 28 -23.75 -9.31 2.09
C THR A 28 -23.53 -9.07 0.60
N THR A 29 -22.34 -8.59 0.23
CA THR A 29 -21.96 -8.42 -1.18
C THR A 29 -21.53 -9.76 -1.78
N ARG A 30 -21.40 -9.83 -3.11
CA ARG A 30 -20.86 -11.03 -3.80
C ARG A 30 -19.46 -11.38 -3.29
N GLU A 31 -18.62 -10.37 -3.08
CA GLU A 31 -17.25 -10.52 -2.58
C GLU A 31 -17.24 -11.02 -1.14
N ALA A 32 -18.07 -10.47 -0.27
CA ALA A 32 -18.19 -10.93 1.12
C ALA A 32 -18.66 -12.38 1.21
N ALA A 33 -19.66 -12.77 0.39
CA ALA A 33 -20.12 -14.15 0.30
C ALA A 33 -19.05 -15.13 -0.22
N ALA A 34 -18.11 -14.63 -1.04
CA ALA A 34 -17.01 -15.39 -1.61
C ALA A 34 -15.71 -15.29 -0.79
N THR A 35 -15.77 -14.81 0.45
CA THR A 35 -14.61 -14.62 1.33
C THR A 35 -14.61 -15.63 2.47
N ALA A 36 -13.47 -16.30 2.69
CA ALA A 36 -13.18 -17.07 3.89
C ALA A 36 -12.25 -16.29 4.83
N VAL A 37 -12.52 -16.34 6.13
CA VAL A 37 -11.70 -15.71 7.18
C VAL A 37 -11.05 -16.79 8.01
N ILE A 38 -9.72 -16.81 8.02
CA ILE A 38 -8.92 -17.85 8.67
C ILE A 38 -8.22 -17.25 9.90
N PHE A 39 -8.38 -17.87 11.05
CA PHE A 39 -7.74 -17.45 12.28
C PHE A 39 -7.00 -18.59 12.97
N ASN A 40 -5.96 -18.25 13.77
CA ASN A 40 -5.22 -19.24 14.55
C ASN A 40 -5.93 -19.44 15.91
N THR A 41 -6.33 -20.68 16.23
CA THR A 41 -7.00 -20.99 17.49
C THR A 41 -6.09 -20.90 18.71
N ARG A 42 -4.77 -20.89 18.51
CA ARG A 42 -3.78 -20.72 19.58
C ARG A 42 -3.54 -19.26 19.96
N ASP A 43 -3.84 -18.31 19.06
CA ASP A 43 -3.70 -16.87 19.35
C ASP A 43 -4.99 -16.36 19.99
N PRO A 44 -4.95 -15.81 21.23
CA PRO A 44 -6.14 -15.39 21.95
C PRO A 44 -6.89 -14.22 21.32
N GLU A 45 -6.23 -13.39 20.50
CA GLU A 45 -6.83 -12.22 19.83
C GLU A 45 -7.37 -12.56 18.44
N SER A 46 -6.86 -13.62 17.79
CA SER A 46 -7.12 -13.93 16.39
C SER A 46 -8.59 -14.18 16.08
N ARG A 47 -9.29 -14.93 16.92
CA ARG A 47 -10.74 -15.20 16.80
C ARG A 47 -11.56 -13.91 16.86
N GLY A 48 -11.30 -13.07 17.87
CA GLY A 48 -12.04 -11.81 18.06
C GLY A 48 -11.85 -10.84 16.90
N LEU A 49 -10.65 -10.82 16.29
CA LEU A 49 -10.38 -10.05 15.07
C LEU A 49 -11.12 -10.63 13.85
N ALA A 50 -11.18 -11.95 13.72
CA ALA A 50 -11.91 -12.61 12.63
C ALA A 50 -13.42 -12.32 12.68
N GLU A 51 -14.03 -12.43 13.86
CA GLU A 51 -15.44 -12.10 14.09
C GLU A 51 -15.72 -10.62 13.85
N TYR A 52 -14.83 -9.73 14.33
CA TYR A 52 -14.94 -8.29 14.08
C TYR A 52 -14.93 -7.97 12.59
N TYR A 53 -13.94 -8.47 11.85
CA TYR A 53 -13.84 -8.25 10.41
C TYR A 53 -15.05 -8.80 9.65
N ALA A 54 -15.46 -10.03 9.97
CA ALA A 54 -16.62 -10.67 9.33
C ALA A 54 -17.91 -9.87 9.57
N GLN A 55 -18.13 -9.36 10.78
CA GLN A 55 -19.26 -8.48 11.08
C GLN A 55 -19.19 -7.17 10.27
N ARG A 56 -18.02 -6.53 10.24
CA ARG A 56 -17.84 -5.25 9.53
C ARG A 56 -18.04 -5.37 8.02
N ARG A 57 -17.70 -6.51 7.42
CA ARG A 57 -17.83 -6.80 5.99
C ARG A 57 -19.09 -7.62 5.62
N ALA A 58 -19.93 -7.98 6.58
CA ALA A 58 -21.07 -8.88 6.41
C ALA A 58 -20.69 -10.22 5.76
N ILE A 59 -19.56 -10.78 6.15
CA ILE A 59 -19.12 -12.12 5.72
C ILE A 59 -19.94 -13.16 6.49
N PRO A 60 -20.46 -14.21 5.81
CA PRO A 60 -21.22 -15.26 6.45
C PRO A 60 -20.44 -15.94 7.59
N PRO A 61 -21.03 -16.14 8.78
CA PRO A 61 -20.34 -16.77 9.92
C PRO A 61 -19.76 -18.16 9.60
N GLU A 62 -20.41 -18.92 8.74
CA GLU A 62 -19.93 -20.22 8.28
C GLU A 62 -18.64 -20.17 7.46
N ASN A 63 -18.22 -18.99 7.02
CA ASN A 63 -16.98 -18.77 6.31
C ASN A 63 -15.81 -18.42 7.25
N ILE A 64 -16.04 -18.36 8.57
CA ILE A 64 -14.99 -18.15 9.58
C ILE A 64 -14.44 -19.52 10.00
N ILE A 65 -13.14 -19.73 9.79
CA ILE A 65 -12.46 -21.01 9.97
C ILE A 65 -11.30 -20.86 10.96
N GLY A 66 -11.32 -21.62 12.05
CA GLY A 66 -10.19 -21.72 12.97
C GLY A 66 -9.25 -22.86 12.60
N LEU A 67 -7.96 -22.58 12.60
CA LEU A 67 -6.89 -23.58 12.43
C LEU A 67 -6.03 -23.65 13.68
N ASP A 68 -5.60 -24.85 14.03
CA ASP A 68 -4.61 -25.09 15.08
C ASP A 68 -3.22 -25.16 14.44
N CYS A 69 -2.52 -24.02 14.36
CA CYS A 69 -1.24 -23.90 13.71
C CYS A 69 -0.19 -23.20 14.61
N PRO A 70 1.11 -23.26 14.28
CA PRO A 70 2.16 -22.57 15.04
C PRO A 70 1.90 -21.08 15.20
N LEU A 71 2.42 -20.48 16.29
CA LEU A 71 2.35 -19.03 16.55
C LEU A 71 3.52 -18.27 15.94
N GLU A 72 4.57 -18.98 15.58
CA GLU A 72 5.77 -18.43 14.95
C GLU A 72 5.43 -17.88 13.57
N GLU A 73 6.03 -16.73 13.22
CA GLU A 73 5.88 -16.14 11.88
C GLU A 73 6.53 -17.01 10.79
N GLU A 74 7.61 -17.73 11.12
CA GLU A 74 8.35 -18.55 10.18
C GLU A 74 8.24 -20.04 10.57
N ILE A 75 7.63 -20.84 9.68
CA ILE A 75 7.36 -22.25 9.90
C ILE A 75 8.06 -23.15 8.86
N SER A 76 8.17 -24.43 9.15
CA SER A 76 8.66 -25.40 8.17
C SER A 76 7.61 -25.70 7.09
N ARG A 77 8.05 -26.18 5.91
CA ARG A 77 7.14 -26.68 4.86
C ARG A 77 6.21 -27.78 5.40
N LYS A 78 6.74 -28.66 6.26
CA LYS A 78 5.95 -29.70 6.91
C LYS A 78 4.84 -29.11 7.77
N ASP A 79 5.14 -28.12 8.63
CA ASP A 79 4.14 -27.50 9.49
C ASP A 79 3.07 -26.80 8.64
N TYR A 80 3.46 -26.09 7.58
CA TYR A 80 2.52 -25.49 6.64
C TYR A 80 1.55 -26.53 6.06
N VAL A 81 2.08 -27.62 5.53
CA VAL A 81 1.26 -28.68 4.90
C VAL A 81 0.32 -29.34 5.91
N GLU A 82 0.81 -29.71 7.10
CA GLU A 82 0.04 -30.47 8.07
C GLU A 82 -0.97 -29.61 8.85
N THR A 83 -0.62 -28.36 9.17
CA THR A 83 -1.46 -27.53 10.06
C THR A 83 -2.26 -26.45 9.34
N ILE A 84 -1.96 -26.16 8.08
CA ILE A 84 -2.64 -25.10 7.32
C ILE A 84 -3.24 -25.68 6.02
N GLU A 85 -2.42 -26.15 5.10
CA GLU A 85 -2.86 -26.57 3.76
C GLU A 85 -3.86 -27.73 3.79
N LYS A 86 -3.48 -28.88 4.36
CA LYS A 86 -4.37 -30.06 4.44
C LYS A 86 -5.67 -29.78 5.18
N PRO A 87 -5.67 -29.12 6.36
CA PRO A 87 -6.91 -28.77 7.05
C PRO A 87 -7.80 -27.84 6.22
N LEU A 88 -7.24 -26.85 5.50
CA LEU A 88 -8.03 -25.97 4.63
C LEU A 88 -8.63 -26.73 3.44
N ARG A 89 -7.85 -27.59 2.76
CA ARG A 89 -8.38 -28.45 1.68
C ARG A 89 -9.55 -29.29 2.17
N ALA A 90 -9.42 -29.93 3.34
CA ALA A 90 -10.51 -30.70 3.95
C ALA A 90 -11.75 -29.85 4.27
N VAL A 91 -11.58 -28.56 4.65
CA VAL A 91 -12.71 -27.63 4.81
C VAL A 91 -13.38 -27.33 3.49
N PHE A 92 -12.60 -27.03 2.42
CA PHE A 92 -13.12 -26.73 1.10
C PHE A 92 -13.91 -27.90 0.51
N GLU A 93 -13.41 -29.12 0.69
CA GLU A 93 -14.10 -30.34 0.28
C GLU A 93 -15.40 -30.56 1.08
N ARG A 94 -15.34 -30.56 2.42
CA ARG A 94 -16.49 -30.80 3.29
C ARG A 94 -17.60 -29.77 3.10
N LYS A 95 -17.24 -28.51 2.79
CA LYS A 95 -18.18 -27.40 2.57
C LYS A 95 -18.60 -27.27 1.11
N GLU A 96 -18.09 -28.12 0.25
CA GLU A 96 -18.34 -28.04 -1.20
C GLU A 96 -18.05 -26.64 -1.77
N TRP A 97 -16.95 -26.01 -1.29
CA TRP A 97 -16.59 -24.67 -1.73
C TRP A 97 -15.97 -24.65 -3.12
N TRP A 98 -15.48 -25.79 -3.60
CA TRP A 98 -15.02 -25.95 -4.98
C TRP A 98 -15.58 -27.22 -5.64
N GLY A 99 -15.75 -27.16 -6.96
CA GLY A 99 -15.98 -28.30 -7.80
C GLY A 99 -14.66 -28.79 -8.39
N VAL A 100 -14.50 -30.10 -8.47
CA VAL A 100 -13.34 -30.74 -9.08
C VAL A 100 -13.78 -31.48 -10.34
N ARG A 101 -12.99 -31.42 -11.41
CA ARG A 101 -13.18 -32.19 -12.64
C ARG A 101 -11.87 -32.89 -13.03
N THR A 102 -11.97 -33.96 -13.78
CA THR A 102 -10.82 -34.57 -14.45
C THR A 102 -10.50 -33.78 -15.70
N GLY A 103 -9.32 -33.17 -15.75
CA GLY A 103 -8.80 -32.42 -16.90
C GLY A 103 -7.97 -33.30 -17.84
N PHE A 104 -7.16 -32.66 -18.67
CA PHE A 104 -6.30 -33.34 -19.63
C PHE A 104 -5.24 -34.19 -18.91
N GLY A 105 -5.07 -35.46 -19.34
CA GLY A 105 -4.10 -36.41 -18.76
C GLY A 105 -4.47 -36.87 -17.35
N ASP A 106 -5.77 -37.03 -17.05
CA ASP A 106 -6.34 -37.48 -15.77
C ASP A 106 -5.98 -36.61 -14.55
N LYS A 107 -5.51 -35.36 -14.79
CA LYS A 107 -5.23 -34.41 -13.73
C LYS A 107 -6.53 -33.83 -13.15
N GLN A 108 -6.58 -33.72 -11.84
CA GLN A 108 -7.67 -33.04 -11.16
C GLN A 108 -7.52 -31.52 -11.33
N GLU A 109 -8.61 -30.84 -11.68
CA GLU A 109 -8.66 -29.38 -11.86
C GLU A 109 -9.88 -28.81 -11.15
N ILE A 110 -9.74 -27.62 -10.61
CA ILE A 110 -10.88 -26.86 -10.08
C ILE A 110 -11.75 -26.37 -11.23
N SER A 111 -12.99 -26.82 -11.28
CA SER A 111 -13.98 -26.37 -12.26
C SER A 111 -14.69 -25.08 -11.90
N GLY A 112 -14.70 -24.74 -10.62
CA GLY A 112 -15.25 -23.50 -10.05
C GLY A 112 -15.03 -23.47 -8.55
N SER A 113 -14.96 -22.27 -7.97
CA SER A 113 -14.85 -22.08 -6.53
C SER A 113 -15.82 -21.02 -6.03
N ARG A 114 -16.54 -21.34 -4.94
CA ARG A 114 -17.39 -20.40 -4.22
C ARG A 114 -16.55 -19.37 -3.46
N ILE A 115 -15.39 -19.79 -2.92
CA ILE A 115 -14.46 -18.91 -2.20
C ILE A 115 -13.38 -18.45 -3.17
N ARG A 116 -13.27 -17.13 -3.32
CA ARG A 116 -12.31 -16.48 -4.22
C ARG A 116 -11.39 -15.50 -3.47
N PHE A 117 -11.75 -15.13 -2.24
CA PHE A 117 -10.95 -14.33 -1.33
C PHE A 117 -10.70 -15.10 -0.04
N MET A 118 -9.52 -14.95 0.52
CA MET A 118 -9.16 -15.50 1.82
C MET A 118 -8.45 -14.44 2.65
N VAL A 119 -8.80 -14.33 3.92
CA VAL A 119 -8.20 -13.38 4.85
C VAL A 119 -7.54 -14.15 5.97
N LEU A 120 -6.24 -14.00 6.13
CA LEU A 120 -5.48 -14.53 7.25
C LEU A 120 -5.43 -13.50 8.37
N MET A 121 -5.95 -13.86 9.52
CA MET A 121 -5.93 -12.98 10.69
C MET A 121 -4.57 -13.00 11.38
N ARG A 122 -4.27 -11.91 12.10
CA ARG A 122 -3.15 -11.83 13.02
C ARG A 122 -3.07 -13.10 13.87
N GLY A 123 -1.86 -13.65 14.04
CA GLY A 123 -1.64 -14.95 14.69
C GLY A 123 -1.39 -16.10 13.72
N MET A 124 -1.77 -15.95 12.44
CA MET A 124 -1.39 -16.92 11.41
C MET A 124 0.10 -16.80 11.06
N PRO A 125 0.80 -17.92 10.75
CA PRO A 125 2.18 -17.88 10.25
C PRO A 125 2.32 -17.00 9.00
N LEU A 126 3.48 -16.36 8.86
CA LEU A 126 3.75 -15.39 7.79
C LEU A 126 4.45 -16.03 6.60
N LYS A 127 5.43 -16.88 6.86
CA LYS A 127 6.35 -17.40 5.85
C LYS A 127 6.82 -18.81 6.11
N ILE A 128 7.25 -19.48 5.04
CA ILE A 128 7.68 -20.89 4.99
C ILE A 128 9.17 -20.90 4.73
N LYS A 129 9.94 -21.60 5.59
CA LYS A 129 11.39 -21.78 5.43
C LYS A 129 11.71 -22.58 4.18
N THR A 130 12.86 -22.27 3.58
CA THR A 130 13.44 -23.15 2.54
C THR A 130 13.70 -24.56 3.08
N THR A 131 13.43 -25.55 2.24
CA THR A 131 13.86 -26.94 2.48
C THR A 131 15.21 -27.24 1.83
N ILE A 132 15.68 -26.34 0.99
CA ILE A 132 16.96 -26.47 0.30
C ILE A 132 18.08 -26.15 1.28
N GLN A 133 18.95 -27.13 1.52
CA GLN A 133 20.14 -26.92 2.33
C GLN A 133 21.13 -26.03 1.57
N ALA A 134 21.56 -24.94 2.20
CA ALA A 134 22.67 -24.17 1.67
C ALA A 134 23.87 -25.07 1.43
N PRO A 135 24.59 -24.98 0.29
CA PRO A 135 25.82 -25.72 0.10
C PRO A 135 26.77 -25.40 1.26
N SER A 136 27.44 -26.43 1.78
CA SER A 136 28.44 -26.25 2.85
C SER A 136 29.42 -25.13 2.44
N PRO A 137 29.85 -24.25 3.37
CA PRO A 137 30.83 -23.22 3.06
C PRO A 137 32.14 -23.72 2.43
N GLU A 138 32.44 -25.00 2.62
CA GLU A 138 33.61 -25.69 2.05
C GLU A 138 33.33 -26.35 0.68
N ALA A 139 32.07 -26.44 0.27
CA ALA A 139 31.74 -26.99 -1.05
C ALA A 139 31.93 -25.88 -2.10
N THR A 140 32.93 -26.07 -2.97
CA THR A 140 32.98 -25.32 -4.23
C THR A 140 31.63 -25.52 -4.92
N PRO A 141 30.85 -24.44 -5.19
CA PRO A 141 29.56 -24.63 -5.81
C PRO A 141 29.76 -25.41 -7.11
N PRO A 142 29.00 -26.49 -7.35
CA PRO A 142 29.12 -27.25 -8.57
C PRO A 142 28.95 -26.27 -9.75
N PRO A 143 29.74 -26.40 -10.82
CA PRO A 143 29.59 -25.59 -12.01
C PRO A 143 28.12 -25.74 -12.45
N ARG A 144 27.39 -24.62 -12.50
CA ARG A 144 25.96 -24.59 -12.85
C ARG A 144 25.82 -25.29 -14.21
N PRO A 145 25.12 -26.43 -14.31
CA PRO A 145 24.89 -27.04 -15.61
C PRO A 145 23.98 -26.04 -16.38
N ASN A 146 24.54 -25.41 -17.40
CA ASN A 146 23.81 -24.61 -18.39
C ASN A 146 22.85 -23.58 -17.81
N GLY A 147 23.34 -22.54 -17.10
CA GLY A 147 22.55 -21.35 -16.78
C GLY A 147 21.21 -21.66 -16.05
N GLY A 148 21.24 -22.57 -15.07
CA GLY A 148 20.04 -22.94 -14.32
C GLY A 148 19.36 -21.71 -13.78
N ASP A 149 18.07 -21.60 -14.06
CA ASP A 149 17.21 -20.51 -13.61
C ASP A 149 17.34 -20.36 -12.09
N PRO A 150 17.91 -19.23 -11.58
CA PRO A 150 18.12 -19.06 -10.14
C PRO A 150 16.81 -19.15 -9.35
N ILE A 151 15.67 -18.88 -9.98
CA ILE A 151 14.33 -18.92 -9.38
C ILE A 151 13.93 -20.36 -9.00
N ARG A 152 14.35 -21.37 -9.78
CA ARG A 152 14.03 -22.78 -9.51
C ARG A 152 14.84 -23.41 -8.37
N SER A 153 15.78 -22.67 -7.79
CA SER A 153 16.54 -23.10 -6.61
C SER A 153 15.96 -22.63 -5.29
N HIS A 154 14.76 -22.03 -5.30
CA HIS A 154 14.09 -21.49 -4.12
C HIS A 154 12.73 -22.18 -3.92
N ASP A 155 12.40 -22.49 -2.68
CA ASP A 155 11.11 -23.06 -2.26
C ASP A 155 10.53 -22.37 -1.01
N GLU A 156 11.21 -21.35 -0.53
CA GLU A 156 10.67 -20.47 0.50
C GLU A 156 9.59 -19.54 -0.08
N ALA A 157 8.57 -19.29 0.72
CA ALA A 157 7.43 -18.49 0.27
C ALA A 157 6.71 -17.77 1.42
N ALA A 158 5.91 -16.75 1.08
CA ALA A 158 4.89 -16.25 1.97
C ALA A 158 3.73 -17.26 2.05
N VAL A 159 3.17 -17.46 3.23
CA VAL A 159 2.00 -18.32 3.43
C VAL A 159 0.82 -17.87 2.57
N ASP A 160 0.64 -16.55 2.41
CA ASP A 160 -0.41 -15.96 1.56
C ASP A 160 -0.26 -16.40 0.11
N SER A 161 0.96 -16.33 -0.42
CA SER A 161 1.26 -16.69 -1.80
C SER A 161 1.10 -18.20 -2.07
N GLU A 162 1.49 -19.04 -1.12
CA GLU A 162 1.24 -20.49 -1.20
C GLU A 162 -0.25 -20.82 -1.18
N LEU A 163 -1.02 -20.21 -0.28
CA LEU A 163 -2.45 -20.43 -0.19
C LEU A 163 -3.21 -19.93 -1.42
N SER A 164 -2.65 -18.99 -2.18
CA SER A 164 -3.29 -18.52 -3.41
C SER A 164 -3.43 -19.63 -4.46
N VAL A 165 -2.56 -20.60 -4.43
CA VAL A 165 -2.56 -21.79 -5.33
C VAL A 165 -3.11 -23.05 -4.65
N LEU A 166 -3.84 -22.90 -3.54
CA LEU A 166 -4.46 -24.03 -2.81
C LEU A 166 -5.30 -24.93 -3.73
N GLY A 167 -5.90 -24.41 -4.78
CA GLY A 167 -6.66 -25.14 -5.79
C GLY A 167 -5.82 -25.84 -6.87
N ALA A 168 -4.49 -25.75 -6.82
CA ALA A 168 -3.62 -26.46 -7.76
C ALA A 168 -3.40 -27.90 -7.29
N PHE A 169 -4.12 -28.85 -7.92
CA PHE A 169 -3.98 -30.26 -7.61
C PHE A 169 -2.86 -30.90 -8.43
N GLY A 170 -1.98 -31.66 -7.76
CA GLY A 170 -0.94 -32.44 -8.42
C GLY A 170 0.08 -31.64 -9.23
N GLN A 171 0.12 -30.34 -9.05
CA GLN A 171 1.20 -29.50 -9.53
C GLN A 171 2.31 -29.50 -8.48
N ASP A 172 3.54 -29.62 -8.98
CA ASP A 172 4.69 -29.39 -8.14
C ASP A 172 4.74 -27.87 -7.85
N THR A 173 4.40 -27.49 -6.62
CA THR A 173 4.46 -26.08 -6.15
C THR A 173 5.85 -25.73 -5.65
N PHE A 174 6.86 -26.56 -5.96
CA PHE A 174 8.23 -26.23 -5.70
C PHE A 174 8.72 -25.10 -6.62
N GLY A 175 9.01 -23.97 -6.03
CA GLY A 175 9.37 -22.75 -6.76
C GLY A 175 8.13 -21.95 -7.21
N VAL A 176 8.31 -21.16 -8.24
CA VAL A 176 7.29 -20.22 -8.72
C VAL A 176 6.21 -20.87 -9.58
N VAL A 177 5.00 -20.39 -9.43
CA VAL A 177 3.86 -20.71 -10.28
C VAL A 177 3.45 -19.46 -11.07
N ASN A 178 3.30 -19.59 -12.39
CA ASN A 178 2.83 -18.48 -13.22
C ASN A 178 1.44 -18.02 -12.76
N ASN A 179 1.25 -16.72 -12.65
CA ASN A 179 -0.03 -16.16 -12.24
C ASN A 179 -0.95 -15.94 -13.45
N PRO A 180 -2.04 -16.70 -13.61
CA PRO A 180 -2.97 -16.53 -14.72
C PRO A 180 -3.78 -15.22 -14.63
N TYR A 181 -3.75 -14.53 -13.49
CA TYR A 181 -4.46 -13.28 -13.24
C TYR A 181 -3.58 -12.05 -13.51
N TYR A 182 -2.28 -12.22 -13.78
CA TYR A 182 -1.38 -11.12 -14.08
C TYR A 182 -1.87 -10.28 -15.26
N ARG A 183 -1.91 -8.95 -15.07
CA ARG A 183 -2.39 -7.94 -16.03
C ARG A 183 -3.81 -8.16 -16.58
N ARG A 184 -4.64 -8.99 -15.90
CA ARG A 184 -6.06 -9.06 -16.24
C ARG A 184 -6.77 -7.74 -15.91
N PHE A 185 -7.93 -7.55 -16.53
CA PHE A 185 -8.77 -6.36 -16.34
C PHE A 185 -10.24 -6.78 -16.13
N SER A 186 -10.46 -7.77 -15.30
CA SER A 186 -11.79 -8.25 -14.94
C SER A 186 -11.82 -8.71 -13.49
N PRO A 187 -12.91 -8.47 -12.75
CA PRO A 187 -13.03 -8.96 -11.38
C PRO A 187 -12.83 -10.47 -11.29
N ILE A 188 -12.23 -10.93 -10.20
CA ILE A 188 -11.92 -12.36 -9.99
C ILE A 188 -13.18 -13.22 -10.01
N LEU A 189 -14.30 -12.68 -9.52
CA LEU A 189 -15.59 -13.38 -9.48
C LEU A 189 -16.21 -13.62 -10.86
N ASP A 190 -15.77 -12.88 -11.87
CA ASP A 190 -16.25 -12.98 -13.24
C ASP A 190 -15.30 -13.80 -14.14
N SER A 191 -14.18 -14.28 -13.58
CA SER A 191 -13.13 -15.01 -14.32
C SER A 191 -13.25 -16.52 -14.13
N SER A 192 -13.61 -17.25 -15.20
CA SER A 192 -13.58 -18.70 -15.24
C SER A 192 -12.18 -19.28 -15.44
N VAL A 193 -11.28 -18.53 -16.06
CA VAL A 193 -9.89 -18.94 -16.37
C VAL A 193 -9.05 -19.13 -15.11
N THR A 194 -9.44 -18.51 -14.00
CA THR A 194 -8.72 -18.53 -12.73
C THR A 194 -9.49 -19.29 -11.64
N ALA A 195 -10.33 -20.28 -11.99
CA ALA A 195 -11.24 -20.94 -11.05
C ALA A 195 -10.57 -21.49 -9.78
N GLY A 196 -9.35 -21.99 -9.89
CA GLY A 196 -8.56 -22.50 -8.75
C GLY A 196 -7.76 -21.45 -7.99
N LEU A 197 -7.70 -20.20 -8.46
CA LEU A 197 -6.97 -19.12 -7.79
C LEU A 197 -7.81 -18.51 -6.68
N ILE A 198 -7.20 -18.33 -5.52
CA ILE A 198 -7.77 -17.62 -4.36
C ILE A 198 -6.91 -16.37 -4.09
N LEU A 199 -7.52 -15.21 -3.98
CA LEU A 199 -6.82 -13.98 -3.62
C LEU A 199 -6.67 -13.91 -2.10
N VAL A 200 -5.48 -14.18 -1.61
CA VAL A 200 -5.17 -14.26 -0.18
C VAL A 200 -4.54 -12.95 0.28
N ALA A 201 -5.07 -12.37 1.34
CA ALA A 201 -4.46 -11.24 2.03
C ALA A 201 -4.51 -11.47 3.54
N ARG A 202 -3.74 -10.70 4.30
CA ARG A 202 -3.75 -10.79 5.76
C ARG A 202 -4.14 -9.48 6.42
N LEU A 203 -4.92 -9.58 7.46
CA LEU A 203 -5.17 -8.52 8.42
C LEU A 203 -4.27 -8.78 9.62
N ASP A 204 -3.02 -8.34 9.49
CA ASP A 204 -1.95 -8.58 10.44
C ASP A 204 -1.07 -7.34 10.62
N ALA A 205 -0.67 -7.09 11.85
CA ALA A 205 0.12 -5.92 12.25
C ALA A 205 0.76 -6.18 13.64
N PRO A 206 1.64 -5.28 14.13
CA PRO A 206 2.24 -5.45 15.47
C PRO A 206 1.23 -5.62 16.61
N THR A 207 0.06 -4.94 16.53
CA THR A 207 -0.98 -5.01 17.55
C THR A 207 -2.37 -5.29 16.97
N ALA A 208 -3.26 -5.87 17.75
CA ALA A 208 -4.67 -6.07 17.39
C ALA A 208 -5.39 -4.74 17.12
N ASP A 209 -5.05 -3.66 17.85
CA ASP A 209 -5.65 -2.35 17.64
C ASP A 209 -5.25 -1.75 16.29
N THR A 210 -4.00 -1.98 15.84
CA THR A 210 -3.58 -1.60 14.49
C THR A 210 -4.42 -2.34 13.44
N VAL A 211 -4.69 -3.63 13.63
CA VAL A 211 -5.53 -4.41 12.72
C VAL A 211 -6.97 -3.87 12.67
N ARG A 212 -7.58 -3.55 13.85
CA ARG A 212 -8.92 -2.94 13.89
C ARG A 212 -8.96 -1.61 13.15
N ARG A 213 -7.95 -0.76 13.37
CA ARG A 213 -7.82 0.53 12.66
C ARG A 213 -7.72 0.32 11.15
N MET A 214 -6.90 -0.63 10.66
CA MET A 214 -6.80 -0.94 9.23
C MET A 214 -8.16 -1.29 8.62
N ILE A 215 -8.97 -2.08 9.33
CA ILE A 215 -10.33 -2.45 8.90
C ILE A 215 -11.22 -1.20 8.85
N ASP A 216 -11.26 -0.42 9.92
CA ASP A 216 -12.15 0.72 10.04
C ASP A 216 -11.78 1.85 9.08
N ASP A 217 -10.47 2.13 8.90
CA ASP A 217 -9.96 3.12 7.97
C ASP A 217 -10.27 2.74 6.51
N SER A 218 -10.15 1.46 6.15
CA SER A 218 -10.53 0.98 4.82
C SER A 218 -12.02 1.20 4.54
N LEU A 219 -12.88 0.86 5.51
CA LEU A 219 -14.32 1.08 5.40
C LEU A 219 -14.70 2.56 5.38
N LEU A 220 -13.97 3.40 6.11
CA LEU A 220 -14.17 4.85 6.09
C LEU A 220 -13.83 5.42 4.72
N ALA A 221 -12.66 5.07 4.17
CA ALA A 221 -12.23 5.54 2.87
C ALA A 221 -13.16 5.09 1.73
N GLU A 222 -13.73 3.89 1.79
CA GLU A 222 -14.74 3.45 0.81
C GLU A 222 -16.01 4.31 0.83
N ARG A 223 -16.38 4.86 1.98
CA ARG A 223 -17.57 5.70 2.14
C ARG A 223 -17.32 7.15 1.74
N VAL A 224 -16.19 7.71 2.19
CA VAL A 224 -15.82 9.12 1.97
C VAL A 224 -15.10 9.31 0.62
N GLY A 225 -14.38 8.27 0.16
CA GLY A 225 -13.38 8.32 -0.89
C GLY A 225 -11.99 8.55 -0.31
N LEU A 226 -10.99 7.85 -0.84
CA LEU A 226 -9.60 8.09 -0.46
C LEU A 226 -9.15 9.44 -1.03
N TYR A 227 -8.70 10.32 -0.16
CA TYR A 227 -8.27 11.69 -0.50
C TYR A 227 -6.86 11.96 0.01
N GLY A 228 -6.17 12.92 -0.56
CA GLY A 228 -4.82 13.31 -0.15
C GLY A 228 -3.83 13.30 -1.30
N TRP A 229 -2.55 13.43 -0.98
CA TRP A 229 -1.45 13.38 -1.91
C TRP A 229 -1.05 11.94 -2.26
N ALA A 230 -0.61 11.72 -3.48
CA ALA A 230 0.23 10.58 -3.84
C ALA A 230 1.70 11.01 -3.73
N TYR A 231 2.43 10.46 -2.77
CA TYR A 231 3.88 10.61 -2.66
C TYR A 231 4.55 9.49 -3.42
N ILE A 232 5.33 9.84 -4.43
CA ILE A 232 6.02 8.89 -5.31
C ILE A 232 7.52 9.18 -5.23
N ASP A 233 8.27 8.21 -4.73
CA ASP A 233 9.68 8.32 -4.38
C ASP A 233 10.53 7.48 -5.35
N ARG A 234 11.04 8.11 -6.41
CA ARG A 234 11.90 7.47 -7.40
C ARG A 234 13.37 7.56 -6.98
N ARG A 235 14.12 6.51 -7.28
CA ARG A 235 15.55 6.50 -7.01
C ARG A 235 16.36 7.34 -8.02
N SER A 236 15.88 7.46 -9.24
CA SER A 236 16.49 8.30 -10.31
C SER A 236 18.00 8.11 -10.48
N THR A 237 18.49 6.89 -10.30
CA THR A 237 19.91 6.52 -10.45
C THR A 237 20.18 6.00 -11.86
N PRO A 238 21.39 6.20 -12.41
CA PRO A 238 21.78 5.65 -13.71
C PRO A 238 21.96 4.12 -13.70
N GLU A 239 21.96 3.49 -12.53
CA GLU A 239 22.10 2.03 -12.38
C GLU A 239 20.93 1.29 -13.02
N SER A 240 21.23 0.40 -13.98
CA SER A 240 20.22 -0.29 -14.79
C SER A 240 19.26 -1.16 -13.96
N GLY A 241 19.71 -1.68 -12.81
CA GLY A 241 18.88 -2.54 -11.94
C GLY A 241 17.69 -1.85 -11.29
N TYR A 242 17.67 -0.51 -11.23
CA TYR A 242 16.57 0.25 -10.62
C TYR A 242 15.60 0.86 -11.65
N ARG A 243 15.98 0.88 -12.94
CA ARG A 243 15.22 1.56 -13.99
C ARG A 243 13.79 1.08 -14.09
N GLU A 244 13.57 -0.22 -14.07
CA GLU A 244 12.22 -0.79 -14.23
C GLU A 244 11.28 -0.34 -13.10
N GLY A 245 11.72 -0.39 -11.85
CA GLY A 245 10.93 0.10 -10.73
C GLY A 245 10.70 1.61 -10.77
N ASP A 246 11.69 2.39 -11.24
CA ASP A 246 11.53 3.83 -11.47
C ASP A 246 10.52 4.14 -12.57
N ASP A 247 10.46 3.31 -13.63
CA ASP A 247 9.46 3.43 -14.68
C ASP A 247 8.04 3.13 -14.16
N TRP A 248 7.87 2.11 -13.30
CA TRP A 248 6.60 1.85 -12.63
C TRP A 248 6.15 3.04 -11.78
N LEU A 249 7.05 3.62 -10.99
CA LEU A 249 6.75 4.77 -10.14
C LEU A 249 6.38 6.00 -10.98
N PHE A 250 7.09 6.25 -12.08
CA PHE A 250 6.78 7.38 -12.97
C PHE A 250 5.43 7.20 -13.67
N ASN A 251 5.10 5.99 -14.12
CA ASN A 251 3.81 5.66 -14.72
C ASN A 251 2.69 5.84 -13.70
N ALA A 252 2.86 5.35 -12.45
CA ALA A 252 1.90 5.53 -11.38
C ALA A 252 1.62 7.01 -11.08
N ALA A 253 2.65 7.87 -11.11
CA ALA A 253 2.48 9.32 -10.95
C ALA A 253 1.60 9.92 -12.06
N GLY A 254 1.82 9.54 -13.32
CA GLY A 254 1.01 9.97 -14.46
C GLY A 254 -0.44 9.51 -14.35
N GLU A 255 -0.67 8.28 -13.92
CA GLU A 255 -2.01 7.73 -13.70
C GLU A 255 -2.75 8.46 -12.57
N CYS A 256 -2.07 8.76 -11.46
CA CYS A 256 -2.64 9.56 -10.37
C CYS A 256 -3.12 10.92 -10.88
N TRP A 257 -2.29 11.66 -11.61
CA TRP A 257 -2.70 12.93 -12.22
C TRP A 257 -3.91 12.77 -13.15
N ASN A 258 -3.91 11.75 -14.00
CA ASN A 258 -5.01 11.47 -14.94
C ASN A 258 -6.32 11.14 -14.22
N GLN A 259 -6.26 10.54 -13.05
CA GLN A 259 -7.42 10.20 -12.22
C GLN A 259 -7.76 11.28 -11.17
N GLY A 260 -7.10 12.42 -11.23
CA GLY A 260 -7.38 13.57 -10.38
C GLY A 260 -6.79 13.48 -8.97
N ILE A 261 -5.77 12.66 -8.76
CA ILE A 261 -5.04 12.60 -7.50
C ILE A 261 -3.77 13.42 -7.66
N PRO A 262 -3.56 14.48 -6.85
CA PRO A 262 -2.35 15.29 -6.94
C PRO A 262 -1.13 14.50 -6.44
N VAL A 263 0.03 14.73 -7.07
CA VAL A 263 1.26 13.96 -6.85
C VAL A 263 2.38 14.86 -6.39
N ILE A 264 3.13 14.39 -5.41
CA ILE A 264 4.47 14.88 -5.06
C ILE A 264 5.45 13.81 -5.54
N LEU A 265 6.17 14.11 -6.62
CA LEU A 265 7.11 13.20 -7.26
C LEU A 265 8.53 13.58 -6.88
N ASP A 266 9.20 12.72 -6.11
CA ASP A 266 10.62 12.86 -5.82
C ASP A 266 11.47 12.12 -6.87
N ASN A 267 12.48 12.83 -7.40
CA ASN A 267 13.44 12.32 -8.37
C ASN A 267 14.88 12.39 -7.83
N VAL A 268 15.05 12.31 -6.52
CA VAL A 268 16.36 12.31 -5.85
C VAL A 268 16.76 10.88 -5.52
N PRO A 269 18.06 10.49 -5.62
CA PRO A 269 18.48 9.11 -5.34
C PRO A 269 18.21 8.58 -3.92
N ALA A 270 18.13 9.47 -2.93
CA ALA A 270 17.77 9.14 -1.56
C ALA A 270 16.24 9.14 -1.39
N THR A 271 15.71 8.33 -0.47
CA THR A 271 14.30 8.39 -0.06
C THR A 271 13.94 9.77 0.49
N PHE A 272 12.64 10.09 0.56
CA PHE A 272 12.21 11.32 1.23
C PHE A 272 12.92 11.48 2.57
N PRO A 273 13.76 12.51 2.73
CA PRO A 273 14.65 12.62 3.89
C PRO A 273 13.89 13.00 5.16
N ALA A 274 14.46 12.66 6.32
CA ALA A 274 13.96 13.17 7.60
C ALA A 274 13.85 14.70 7.55
N GLY A 275 12.76 15.24 8.10
CA GLY A 275 12.44 16.67 8.02
C GLY A 275 11.62 17.08 6.81
N PHE A 276 11.52 16.25 5.75
CA PHE A 276 10.53 16.47 4.69
C PHE A 276 9.11 16.20 5.22
N ALA A 277 8.18 17.07 4.90
CA ALA A 277 6.82 16.98 5.43
C ALA A 277 5.94 16.15 4.50
N ILE A 278 5.73 14.87 4.84
CA ILE A 278 4.77 14.00 4.18
C ILE A 278 3.44 14.09 4.94
N THR A 279 2.56 15.04 4.57
CA THR A 279 1.24 15.26 5.18
C THR A 279 0.14 14.78 4.26
N ASP A 280 -0.99 14.38 4.82
CA ASP A 280 -2.18 13.95 4.08
C ASP A 280 -1.86 12.91 2.98
N ALA A 281 -1.04 11.93 3.30
CA ALA A 281 -0.64 10.89 2.36
C ALA A 281 -1.78 9.88 2.16
N ALA A 282 -2.34 9.85 0.95
CA ALA A 282 -3.31 8.85 0.50
C ALA A 282 -2.62 7.63 -0.12
N LEU A 283 -1.64 7.90 -0.96
CA LEU A 283 -0.78 6.90 -1.60
C LEU A 283 0.68 7.23 -1.30
N TYR A 284 1.46 6.21 -1.03
CA TYR A 284 2.91 6.33 -0.84
C TYR A 284 3.59 5.15 -1.54
N TYR A 285 4.33 5.41 -2.62
CA TYR A 285 5.08 4.39 -3.36
C TYR A 285 6.54 4.83 -3.49
N GLY A 286 7.49 3.93 -3.18
CA GLY A 286 8.89 4.32 -3.27
C GLY A 286 9.87 3.18 -3.14
N TRP A 287 11.12 3.54 -3.36
CA TRP A 287 12.26 2.68 -3.10
C TRP A 287 12.69 2.74 -1.63
N TYR A 288 13.46 1.74 -1.21
CA TYR A 288 14.16 1.74 0.06
C TYR A 288 15.49 2.48 -0.01
N ASP A 289 16.02 2.83 1.16
CA ASP A 289 17.40 3.30 1.33
C ASP A 289 18.10 2.47 2.41
N TRP A 290 19.21 1.81 2.04
CA TRP A 290 20.00 1.02 2.98
C TRP A 290 20.66 1.86 4.08
N GLY A 291 20.98 3.13 3.78
CA GLY A 291 21.62 4.05 4.70
C GLY A 291 20.67 4.70 5.69
N ALA A 292 19.39 4.64 5.46
CA ALA A 292 18.43 5.47 6.17
C ALA A 292 18.15 5.05 7.61
N GLY A 293 18.50 3.83 8.03
CA GLY A 293 18.42 3.38 9.44
C GLY A 293 17.16 3.85 10.22
N GLY A 294 16.05 4.10 9.54
CA GLY A 294 14.86 4.74 10.10
C GLY A 294 14.80 6.27 9.96
N ALA A 295 15.77 6.91 9.29
CA ALA A 295 15.83 8.37 9.07
C ALA A 295 14.91 8.88 7.94
N MET A 296 14.04 8.04 7.40
CA MET A 296 13.03 8.44 6.42
C MET A 296 12.03 9.43 7.05
N ALA A 297 11.51 10.36 6.22
CA ALA A 297 10.38 11.18 6.62
C ALA A 297 9.24 10.31 7.15
N ALA A 298 8.64 10.72 8.27
CA ALA A 298 7.52 10.00 8.86
C ALA A 298 6.21 10.40 8.15
N PRO A 299 5.60 9.54 7.32
CA PRO A 299 4.35 9.87 6.66
C PRO A 299 3.21 10.06 7.68
N GLN A 300 2.41 11.10 7.46
CA GLN A 300 1.10 11.29 8.08
C GLN A 300 0.05 10.80 7.10
N PHE A 301 -0.39 9.57 7.30
CA PHE A 301 -1.38 8.94 6.44
C PHE A 301 -2.80 9.41 6.77
N VAL A 302 -3.61 9.59 5.73
CA VAL A 302 -5.06 9.71 5.88
C VAL A 302 -5.69 8.32 6.11
N PRO A 303 -6.87 8.22 6.73
CA PRO A 303 -7.56 6.95 6.86
C PRO A 303 -7.76 6.26 5.51
N GLY A 304 -7.38 4.98 5.43
CA GLY A 304 -7.46 4.20 4.19
C GLY A 304 -6.23 4.26 3.30
N ALA A 305 -5.18 4.97 3.68
CA ALA A 305 -3.96 5.11 2.87
C ALA A 305 -3.34 3.76 2.46
N VAL A 306 -2.84 3.71 1.23
CA VAL A 306 -2.10 2.57 0.68
C VAL A 306 -0.63 2.96 0.52
N ALA A 307 0.28 2.16 1.09
CA ALA A 307 1.71 2.47 1.10
C ALA A 307 2.55 1.25 0.73
N VAL A 308 3.44 1.37 -0.26
CA VAL A 308 4.30 0.26 -0.71
C VAL A 308 5.74 0.72 -0.92
N HIS A 309 6.68 -0.03 -0.38
CA HIS A 309 8.10 0.08 -0.69
C HIS A 309 8.58 -1.06 -1.58
N ILE A 310 9.33 -0.75 -2.63
CA ILE A 310 10.09 -1.72 -3.42
C ILE A 310 11.32 -2.10 -2.60
N HIS A 311 11.24 -3.20 -1.87
CA HIS A 311 12.32 -3.64 -1.00
C HIS A 311 12.25 -5.15 -0.72
N SER A 312 13.40 -5.81 -0.75
CA SER A 312 13.58 -7.17 -0.28
C SER A 312 13.40 -7.22 1.24
N PHE A 313 12.86 -8.33 1.75
CA PHE A 313 12.65 -8.50 3.20
C PHE A 313 11.79 -7.40 3.87
N SER A 314 11.06 -6.60 3.09
CA SER A 314 10.25 -5.50 3.64
C SER A 314 9.18 -5.96 4.64
N ALA A 315 8.73 -7.21 4.52
CA ALA A 315 7.81 -7.90 5.43
C ALA A 315 8.49 -9.08 6.16
N ARG A 316 9.77 -8.98 6.48
CA ARG A 316 10.48 -10.06 7.19
C ARG A 316 9.81 -10.45 8.51
N THR A 317 9.19 -9.48 9.19
CA THR A 317 8.30 -9.64 10.34
C THR A 317 7.20 -8.59 10.30
N LEU A 318 6.03 -8.93 10.83
CA LEU A 318 4.92 -7.98 11.05
C LEU A 318 4.70 -7.69 12.53
N ARG A 319 5.47 -8.31 13.43
CA ARG A 319 5.31 -8.20 14.89
C ARG A 319 6.09 -7.06 15.52
N ASP A 320 7.20 -6.65 14.90
CA ASP A 320 8.03 -5.55 15.40
C ASP A 320 7.69 -4.24 14.67
N PRO A 321 7.12 -3.23 15.37
CA PRO A 321 6.72 -1.95 14.77
C PRO A 321 7.89 -1.13 14.23
N ASN A 322 9.12 -1.51 14.55
CA ASN A 322 10.33 -0.80 14.13
C ASN A 322 11.16 -1.58 13.10
N ALA A 323 10.77 -2.81 12.75
CA ALA A 323 11.54 -3.66 11.85
C ALA A 323 11.10 -3.51 10.39
N ASN A 324 12.06 -3.38 9.50
CA ASN A 324 11.84 -3.32 8.05
C ASN A 324 10.89 -2.16 7.64
N TRP A 325 9.93 -2.39 6.74
CA TRP A 325 9.09 -1.33 6.19
C TRP A 325 7.60 -1.54 6.44
N VAL A 326 7.08 -2.77 6.29
CA VAL A 326 5.64 -3.04 6.36
C VAL A 326 5.07 -2.72 7.74
N ALA A 327 5.65 -3.26 8.81
CA ALA A 327 5.16 -3.02 10.16
C ALA A 327 5.22 -1.53 10.58
N PRO A 328 6.31 -0.78 10.31
CA PRO A 328 6.34 0.67 10.51
C PRO A 328 5.29 1.45 9.72
N LEU A 329 5.03 1.13 8.44
CA LEU A 329 4.02 1.80 7.64
C LEU A 329 2.61 1.58 8.23
N LEU A 330 2.29 0.34 8.60
CA LEU A 330 1.02 0.01 9.26
C LEU A 330 0.87 0.74 10.61
N THR A 331 1.90 0.75 11.43
CA THR A 331 1.89 1.44 12.73
C THR A 331 1.65 2.95 12.57
N ARG A 332 2.17 3.56 11.50
CA ARG A 332 2.03 4.99 11.20
C ARG A 332 0.70 5.37 10.56
N GLY A 333 -0.14 4.41 10.19
CA GLY A 333 -1.47 4.74 9.68
C GLY A 333 -1.84 4.15 8.32
N ALA A 334 -0.95 3.50 7.59
CA ALA A 334 -1.33 2.81 6.37
C ALA A 334 -2.39 1.74 6.67
N ALA A 335 -3.42 1.64 5.82
CA ALA A 335 -4.47 0.63 5.94
C ALA A 335 -4.17 -0.61 5.09
N ALA A 336 -3.38 -0.46 4.03
CA ALA A 336 -3.01 -1.54 3.13
C ALA A 336 -1.61 -1.36 2.56
N THR A 337 -0.89 -2.48 2.37
CA THR A 337 0.48 -2.53 1.86
C THR A 337 0.77 -3.90 1.26
N THR A 338 1.89 -4.02 0.56
CA THR A 338 2.51 -5.30 0.20
C THR A 338 3.94 -5.33 0.71
N GLY A 339 4.48 -6.53 0.89
CA GLY A 339 5.87 -6.67 1.26
C GLY A 339 6.41 -8.04 0.91
N ASN A 340 7.73 -8.19 1.00
CA ASN A 340 8.41 -9.42 0.67
C ASN A 340 9.04 -10.02 1.93
N VAL A 341 8.75 -11.30 2.16
CA VAL A 341 9.22 -12.00 3.38
C VAL A 341 10.68 -12.45 3.25
N TYR A 342 11.20 -12.53 2.01
CA TYR A 342 12.57 -12.88 1.64
C TYR A 342 13.07 -11.99 0.49
N GLU A 343 14.05 -12.45 -0.32
CA GLU A 343 14.59 -11.77 -1.50
C GLU A 343 13.83 -12.18 -2.78
N PRO A 344 12.84 -11.39 -3.25
CA PRO A 344 11.92 -11.82 -4.31
C PRO A 344 12.46 -11.61 -5.73
N TYR A 345 13.53 -10.85 -5.92
CA TYR A 345 13.92 -10.20 -7.19
C TYR A 345 12.90 -9.14 -7.68
N LEU A 346 13.39 -8.04 -8.25
CA LEU A 346 12.56 -6.89 -8.60
C LEU A 346 11.38 -7.25 -9.52
N ASP A 347 11.65 -7.93 -10.63
CA ASP A 347 10.66 -8.29 -11.65
C ASP A 347 9.55 -9.25 -11.13
N LEU A 348 9.74 -9.86 -9.97
CA LEU A 348 8.80 -10.79 -9.34
C LEU A 348 8.07 -10.18 -8.14
N THR A 349 8.28 -8.88 -7.88
CA THR A 349 7.48 -8.08 -6.93
C THR A 349 6.23 -7.52 -7.62
N PRO A 350 5.27 -6.95 -6.88
CA PRO A 350 4.15 -6.25 -7.50
C PRO A 350 4.63 -5.10 -8.41
N HIS A 351 4.23 -5.10 -9.66
CA HIS A 351 4.47 -3.99 -10.58
C HIS A 351 3.58 -2.82 -10.19
N LEU A 352 4.17 -1.76 -9.61
CA LEU A 352 3.42 -0.69 -8.94
C LEU A 352 2.57 0.15 -9.88
N ASP A 353 2.94 0.27 -11.16
CA ASP A 353 2.09 0.88 -12.18
C ASP A 353 0.79 0.09 -12.38
N VAL A 354 0.88 -1.23 -12.51
CA VAL A 354 -0.31 -2.10 -12.65
C VAL A 354 -1.16 -2.07 -11.38
N LEU A 355 -0.53 -2.16 -10.19
CA LEU A 355 -1.24 -2.09 -8.91
C LEU A 355 -2.03 -0.78 -8.80
N ASN A 356 -1.36 0.35 -9.04
CA ASN A 356 -1.95 1.68 -8.96
C ASN A 356 -3.10 1.86 -9.97
N GLU A 357 -2.86 1.49 -11.23
CA GLU A 357 -3.90 1.56 -12.26
C GLU A 357 -5.16 0.78 -11.85
N ARG A 358 -5.01 -0.46 -11.36
CA ARG A 358 -6.15 -1.30 -10.95
C ARG A 358 -6.90 -0.72 -9.76
N LEU A 359 -6.19 -0.20 -8.74
CA LEU A 359 -6.83 0.50 -7.62
C LEU A 359 -7.64 1.70 -8.11
N LEU A 360 -7.06 2.53 -8.97
CA LEU A 360 -7.71 3.72 -9.54
C LEU A 360 -8.92 3.36 -10.41
N GLN A 361 -8.93 2.18 -11.03
CA GLN A 361 -10.05 1.64 -11.79
C GLN A 361 -11.13 0.96 -10.91
N GLY A 362 -10.97 0.98 -9.58
CA GLY A 362 -11.98 0.51 -8.62
C GLY A 362 -11.98 -1.00 -8.37
N PHE A 363 -10.94 -1.72 -8.78
CA PHE A 363 -10.72 -3.09 -8.33
C PHE A 363 -10.45 -3.14 -6.84
N THR A 364 -10.67 -4.28 -6.19
CA THR A 364 -10.31 -4.45 -4.80
C THR A 364 -8.80 -4.42 -4.62
N PHE A 365 -8.34 -4.17 -3.39
CA PHE A 365 -6.92 -4.17 -3.08
C PHE A 365 -6.25 -5.51 -3.45
N ALA A 366 -6.86 -6.64 -3.06
CA ALA A 366 -6.32 -7.95 -3.44
C ALA A 366 -6.32 -8.16 -4.96
N GLU A 367 -7.40 -7.82 -5.68
CA GLU A 367 -7.42 -7.90 -7.14
C GLU A 367 -6.28 -7.09 -7.76
N SER A 368 -6.08 -5.85 -7.30
CA SER A 368 -5.04 -4.94 -7.80
C SER A 368 -3.64 -5.49 -7.58
N VAL A 369 -3.36 -6.04 -6.39
CA VAL A 369 -2.07 -6.67 -6.08
C VAL A 369 -1.86 -7.92 -6.94
N TYR A 370 -2.83 -8.84 -6.97
CA TYR A 370 -2.66 -10.08 -7.74
C TYR A 370 -2.55 -9.85 -9.25
N MET A 371 -3.24 -8.83 -9.79
CA MET A 371 -3.05 -8.43 -11.19
C MET A 371 -1.68 -7.81 -11.46
N SER A 372 -0.97 -7.35 -10.45
CA SER A 372 0.39 -6.79 -10.56
C SER A 372 1.52 -7.81 -10.35
N LEU A 373 1.21 -9.02 -9.90
CA LEU A 373 2.17 -10.10 -9.64
C LEU A 373 2.29 -11.04 -10.84
N LYS A 374 3.50 -11.24 -11.37
CA LYS A 374 3.78 -12.20 -12.45
C LYS A 374 3.64 -13.64 -12.01
N ILE A 375 3.97 -13.91 -10.75
CA ILE A 375 4.08 -15.26 -10.19
C ILE A 375 3.38 -15.38 -8.84
N LEU A 376 3.08 -16.61 -8.45
CA LEU A 376 2.51 -17.04 -7.17
C LEU A 376 3.41 -18.12 -6.55
N SER A 377 3.07 -18.60 -5.35
CA SER A 377 3.91 -19.52 -4.58
C SER A 377 5.32 -18.94 -4.38
N TRP A 378 5.37 -17.66 -4.00
CA TRP A 378 6.60 -16.87 -3.89
C TRP A 378 6.59 -16.01 -2.63
N MET A 379 7.44 -15.02 -2.56
CA MET A 379 7.83 -14.31 -1.33
C MET A 379 6.97 -13.09 -0.99
N THR A 380 6.02 -12.71 -1.83
CA THR A 380 5.17 -11.53 -1.59
C THR A 380 4.01 -11.87 -0.66
N THR A 381 3.82 -11.07 0.38
CA THR A 381 2.64 -11.05 1.25
C THR A 381 1.78 -9.82 0.96
N VAL A 382 0.46 -9.97 1.08
CA VAL A 382 -0.55 -8.93 0.84
C VAL A 382 -1.16 -8.56 2.17
N VAL A 383 -0.95 -7.33 2.65
CA VAL A 383 -1.35 -6.90 4.01
C VAL A 383 -2.40 -5.80 3.92
N GLY A 384 -3.59 -6.08 4.40
CA GLY A 384 -4.75 -5.20 4.33
C GLY A 384 -6.03 -5.96 4.06
N ASP A 385 -7.14 -5.25 4.03
CA ASP A 385 -8.44 -5.83 3.70
C ASP A 385 -8.50 -6.19 2.20
N PRO A 386 -8.64 -7.48 1.82
CA PRO A 386 -8.67 -7.88 0.40
C PRO A 386 -9.83 -7.27 -0.38
N LEU A 387 -10.92 -6.93 0.30
CA LEU A 387 -12.13 -6.37 -0.33
C LEU A 387 -12.10 -4.85 -0.44
N TYR A 388 -11.06 -4.19 0.09
CA TYR A 388 -10.92 -2.75 0.12
C TYR A 388 -10.88 -2.14 -1.28
N ARG A 389 -11.76 -1.15 -1.53
CA ARG A 389 -11.89 -0.42 -2.82
C ARG A 389 -11.76 1.08 -2.58
N PRO A 390 -10.55 1.62 -2.45
CA PRO A 390 -10.33 3.04 -2.10
C PRO A 390 -10.98 4.02 -3.07
N PHE A 391 -11.16 3.63 -4.33
CA PHE A 391 -11.66 4.49 -5.39
C PHE A 391 -13.01 4.05 -6.00
N ALA A 392 -13.72 3.11 -5.39
CA ALA A 392 -15.03 2.64 -5.90
C ALA A 392 -16.07 3.75 -6.02
N GLY A 393 -16.09 4.68 -5.06
CA GLY A 393 -17.01 5.83 -5.06
C GLY A 393 -16.73 6.85 -6.16
N THR A 394 -15.53 6.83 -6.74
CA THR A 394 -15.09 7.83 -7.72
C THR A 394 -15.54 7.53 -9.14
N GLN A 395 -15.81 6.27 -9.46
CA GLN A 395 -16.22 5.84 -10.81
C GLN A 395 -17.69 6.17 -11.14
N GLY A 396 -18.57 6.25 -10.14
CA GLY A 396 -20.00 6.51 -10.31
C GLY A 396 -20.45 7.97 -10.12
N GLY A 397 -19.55 8.87 -9.73
CA GLY A 397 -19.86 10.29 -9.53
C GLY A 397 -20.68 10.63 -8.28
N ALA A 398 -21.07 9.66 -7.48
CA ALA A 398 -21.84 9.87 -6.26
C ALA A 398 -21.01 9.46 -5.02
N TRP A 399 -20.47 10.43 -4.34
CA TRP A 399 -19.95 10.27 -2.97
C TRP A 399 -21.14 9.90 -2.06
N ARG A 400 -21.06 8.79 -1.35
CA ARG A 400 -22.20 8.26 -0.58
C ARG A 400 -22.39 8.91 0.78
N ILE A 401 -21.42 9.71 1.24
CA ILE A 401 -21.46 10.43 2.53
C ILE A 401 -20.86 11.82 2.33
N GLU A 402 -21.39 12.81 3.03
CA GLU A 402 -20.77 14.13 3.07
C GLU A 402 -19.36 14.02 3.69
N PRO A 403 -18.33 14.55 3.01
CA PRO A 403 -16.99 14.57 3.53
C PRO A 403 -16.93 15.42 4.81
N ASP A 404 -16.07 15.04 5.74
CA ASP A 404 -15.76 15.91 6.88
C ASP A 404 -14.94 17.14 6.43
N ALA A 405 -14.76 18.08 7.35
CA ALA A 405 -14.05 19.33 7.06
C ALA A 405 -12.58 19.13 6.60
N ALA A 406 -11.96 18.01 6.95
CA ALA A 406 -10.59 17.69 6.53
C ALA A 406 -10.56 17.14 5.09
N ALA A 407 -11.52 16.31 4.73
CA ALA A 407 -11.63 15.69 3.41
C ALA A 407 -12.19 16.65 2.33
N GLU A 408 -13.05 17.59 2.72
CA GLU A 408 -13.78 18.47 1.79
C GLU A 408 -12.88 19.19 0.77
N PRO A 409 -11.77 19.87 1.17
CA PRO A 409 -10.90 20.58 0.22
C PRO A 409 -10.25 19.64 -0.79
N TRP A 410 -9.86 18.44 -0.35
CA TRP A 410 -9.24 17.39 -1.18
C TRP A 410 -10.20 16.83 -2.21
N ILE A 411 -11.42 16.52 -1.77
CA ILE A 411 -12.47 15.99 -2.65
C ILE A 411 -12.87 17.04 -3.69
N ALA A 412 -12.94 18.31 -3.31
CA ALA A 412 -13.20 19.40 -4.24
C ALA A 412 -12.10 19.49 -5.31
N LEU A 413 -10.82 19.47 -4.90
CA LEU A 413 -9.67 19.48 -5.80
C LEU A 413 -9.69 18.26 -6.76
N GLN A 414 -9.88 17.06 -6.22
CA GLN A 414 -9.92 15.83 -7.01
C GLN A 414 -11.07 15.82 -8.03
N LYS A 415 -12.24 16.35 -7.67
CA LYS A 415 -13.37 16.50 -8.60
C LYS A 415 -13.02 17.44 -9.76
N GLU A 416 -12.39 18.56 -9.47
CA GLU A 416 -11.99 19.52 -10.49
C GLU A 416 -10.92 18.98 -11.42
N LEU A 417 -9.89 18.28 -10.90
CA LEU A 417 -8.87 17.60 -11.69
C LEU A 417 -9.48 16.55 -12.65
N ARG A 418 -10.45 15.75 -12.19
CA ARG A 418 -11.14 14.76 -13.04
C ARG A 418 -12.00 15.40 -14.13
N LYS A 419 -12.62 16.56 -13.86
CA LYS A 419 -13.34 17.31 -14.89
C LYS A 419 -12.38 17.78 -15.98
N ALA A 420 -11.20 18.25 -15.61
CA ALA A 420 -10.17 18.67 -16.55
C ALA A 420 -9.75 17.54 -17.49
N SER A 421 -9.47 16.35 -16.95
CA SER A 421 -9.09 15.16 -17.75
C SER A 421 -10.19 14.76 -18.77
N ARG A 422 -11.45 14.98 -18.44
CA ARG A 422 -12.60 14.66 -19.32
C ARG A 422 -12.94 15.74 -20.35
N SER A 423 -12.54 17.00 -20.09
CA SER A 423 -12.95 18.16 -20.91
C SER A 423 -12.00 18.44 -22.08
N GLY A 424 -10.86 17.73 -22.19
CA GLY A 424 -9.83 18.01 -23.18
C GLY A 424 -9.04 19.30 -22.93
N LEU A 425 -9.35 20.04 -21.86
CA LEU A 425 -8.53 21.16 -21.42
C LEU A 425 -7.28 20.61 -20.71
N THR A 426 -6.17 21.33 -20.80
CA THR A 426 -4.99 20.95 -20.04
C THR A 426 -5.28 21.09 -18.54
N GLN A 427 -4.92 20.10 -17.76
CA GLN A 427 -5.09 20.12 -16.30
C GLN A 427 -4.47 21.35 -15.66
N THR A 428 -3.34 21.84 -16.20
CA THR A 428 -2.66 23.06 -15.75
C THR A 428 -3.58 24.29 -15.84
N LEU A 429 -4.26 24.49 -16.99
CA LEU A 429 -5.18 25.63 -17.13
C LEU A 429 -6.35 25.55 -16.16
N TYR A 430 -6.85 24.34 -15.92
CA TYR A 430 -7.95 24.09 -15.00
C TYR A 430 -7.54 24.39 -13.56
N LEU A 431 -6.38 23.88 -13.12
CA LEU A 431 -5.83 24.16 -11.78
C LEU A 431 -5.48 25.64 -11.60
N ALA A 432 -4.92 26.29 -12.62
CA ALA A 432 -4.61 27.71 -12.56
C ALA A 432 -5.88 28.57 -12.39
N ARG A 433 -6.99 28.15 -13.00
CA ARG A 433 -8.30 28.78 -12.77
C ARG A 433 -8.78 28.52 -11.34
N LEU A 434 -8.78 27.27 -10.90
CA LEU A 434 -9.21 26.88 -9.56
C LEU A 434 -8.43 27.61 -8.47
N ALA A 435 -7.10 27.69 -8.60
CA ALA A 435 -6.23 28.37 -7.64
C ALA A 435 -6.51 29.90 -7.58
N ARG A 436 -6.92 30.52 -8.66
CA ARG A 436 -7.33 31.94 -8.67
C ARG A 436 -8.72 32.15 -8.05
N GLU A 437 -9.66 31.26 -8.35
CA GLU A 437 -11.04 31.33 -7.82
C GLU A 437 -11.10 30.97 -6.33
N ASN A 438 -10.26 30.02 -5.91
CA ASN A 438 -10.12 29.57 -4.52
C ASN A 438 -8.63 29.51 -4.12
N PRO A 439 -8.05 30.63 -3.64
CA PRO A 439 -6.61 30.79 -3.42
C PRO A 439 -6.15 30.13 -2.10
N THR A 440 -6.11 28.81 -2.07
CA THR A 440 -5.59 27.99 -0.95
C THR A 440 -4.17 27.52 -1.21
N GLY A 441 -3.42 27.19 -0.13
CA GLY A 441 -2.10 26.58 -0.24
C GLY A 441 -2.14 25.28 -1.03
N LEU A 442 -3.15 24.44 -0.77
CA LEU A 442 -3.36 23.17 -1.48
C LEU A 442 -3.53 23.34 -3.00
N ASN A 443 -4.40 24.28 -3.43
CA ASN A 443 -4.66 24.47 -4.86
C ASN A 443 -3.43 25.02 -5.60
N TYR A 444 -2.66 25.93 -4.99
CA TYR A 444 -1.43 26.45 -5.57
C TYR A 444 -0.30 25.41 -5.54
N GLU A 445 -0.21 24.60 -4.49
CA GLU A 445 0.79 23.53 -4.45
C GLU A 445 0.49 22.46 -5.52
N ALA A 446 -0.77 22.01 -5.65
CA ALA A 446 -1.17 21.08 -6.70
C ALA A 446 -0.84 21.63 -8.10
N LEU A 447 -1.10 22.93 -8.34
CA LEU A 447 -0.71 23.58 -9.59
C LEU A 447 0.81 23.56 -9.80
N GLY A 448 1.58 23.94 -8.79
CA GLY A 448 3.05 23.98 -8.87
C GLY A 448 3.65 22.59 -9.09
N MET A 449 3.14 21.56 -8.41
CA MET A 449 3.61 20.18 -8.60
C MET A 449 3.26 19.65 -9.99
N LEU A 450 2.06 19.93 -10.50
CA LEU A 450 1.70 19.56 -11.88
C LEU A 450 2.58 20.28 -12.92
N GLN A 451 2.83 21.58 -12.74
CA GLN A 451 3.73 22.34 -13.61
C GLN A 451 5.15 21.76 -13.60
N SER A 452 5.65 21.37 -12.42
CA SER A 452 6.96 20.69 -12.29
C SER A 452 6.97 19.35 -13.05
N TYR A 453 5.92 18.55 -12.87
CA TYR A 453 5.78 17.27 -13.57
C TYR A 453 5.74 17.41 -15.09
N LEU A 454 5.12 18.47 -15.61
CA LEU A 454 5.00 18.74 -17.04
C LEU A 454 6.23 19.49 -17.64
N GLY A 455 7.27 19.74 -16.85
CA GLY A 455 8.49 20.43 -17.32
C GLY A 455 8.35 21.95 -17.46
N GLU A 456 7.49 22.58 -16.64
CA GLU A 456 7.30 24.03 -16.55
C GLU A 456 7.92 24.61 -15.24
N PRO A 457 9.24 24.43 -14.99
CA PRO A 457 9.84 24.65 -13.67
C PRO A 457 9.74 26.10 -13.19
N ARG A 458 9.77 27.11 -14.08
CA ARG A 458 9.66 28.51 -13.68
C ARG A 458 8.24 28.87 -13.19
N ALA A 459 7.23 28.33 -13.86
CA ALA A 459 5.84 28.47 -13.42
C ALA A 459 5.62 27.76 -12.09
N ALA A 460 6.15 26.56 -11.94
CA ALA A 460 6.10 25.77 -10.70
C ALA A 460 6.67 26.52 -9.50
N ILE A 461 7.85 27.17 -9.64
CA ILE A 461 8.46 27.98 -8.57
C ILE A 461 7.50 29.08 -8.11
N THR A 462 6.83 29.80 -9.03
CA THR A 462 5.91 30.88 -8.71
C THR A 462 4.67 30.35 -7.99
N SER A 463 4.08 29.26 -8.47
CA SER A 463 2.92 28.62 -7.86
C SER A 463 3.24 28.11 -6.46
N LEU A 464 4.37 27.44 -6.28
CA LEU A 464 4.84 26.94 -4.97
C LEU A 464 5.20 28.07 -3.99
N GLU A 465 5.69 29.21 -4.48
CA GLU A 465 5.89 30.39 -3.62
C GLU A 465 4.57 30.91 -3.07
N THR A 466 3.56 31.02 -3.92
CA THR A 466 2.23 31.45 -3.54
C THR A 466 1.59 30.44 -2.58
N ALA A 467 1.76 29.13 -2.84
CA ALA A 467 1.29 28.08 -1.95
C ALA A 467 1.90 28.20 -0.54
N GLY A 468 3.23 28.35 -0.46
CA GLY A 468 3.94 28.48 0.81
C GLY A 468 3.52 29.69 1.63
N ALA A 469 3.13 30.80 0.97
CA ALA A 469 2.60 31.99 1.62
C ALA A 469 1.14 31.82 2.09
N ALA A 470 0.35 30.98 1.41
CA ALA A 470 -1.05 30.72 1.73
C ALA A 470 -1.26 29.67 2.82
N TYR A 471 -0.29 28.76 3.03
CA TYR A 471 -0.38 27.73 4.06
C TYR A 471 -0.28 28.30 5.47
N ARG A 472 -1.18 27.85 6.34
CA ARG A 472 -1.12 28.10 7.79
C ARG A 472 -0.26 27.08 8.53
N ASN A 473 -0.20 25.85 8.02
CA ASN A 473 0.61 24.78 8.59
C ASN A 473 2.09 24.97 8.19
N PRO A 474 3.01 25.14 9.16
CA PRO A 474 4.43 25.35 8.86
C PRO A 474 5.10 24.16 8.16
N ALA A 475 4.55 22.96 8.29
CA ALA A 475 5.09 21.77 7.64
C ALA A 475 4.85 21.81 6.13
N GLU A 476 3.64 22.14 5.72
CA GLU A 476 3.26 22.28 4.30
C GLU A 476 3.98 23.47 3.64
N SER A 477 4.03 24.63 4.33
CA SER A 477 4.82 25.77 3.85
C SER A 477 6.29 25.41 3.68
N PHE A 478 6.88 24.65 4.59
CA PHE A 478 8.26 24.19 4.49
C PHE A 478 8.47 23.23 3.31
N ARG A 479 7.55 22.29 3.06
CA ARG A 479 7.58 21.40 1.90
C ARG A 479 7.71 22.19 0.60
N THR A 480 6.91 23.26 0.42
CA THR A 480 7.00 24.09 -0.79
C THR A 480 8.36 24.75 -0.96
N VAL A 481 9.05 25.07 0.15
CA VAL A 481 10.45 25.59 0.07
C VAL A 481 11.38 24.51 -0.45
N VAL A 482 11.32 23.30 0.08
CA VAL A 482 12.17 22.17 -0.35
C VAL A 482 11.95 21.89 -1.83
N GLU A 483 10.69 21.81 -2.29
CA GLU A 483 10.38 21.58 -3.71
C GLU A 483 10.92 22.70 -4.62
N ARG A 484 10.78 23.94 -4.21
CA ARG A 484 11.36 25.08 -4.96
C ARG A 484 12.88 24.99 -5.04
N VAL A 485 13.56 24.62 -3.97
CA VAL A 485 15.02 24.42 -3.96
C VAL A 485 15.41 23.30 -4.92
N ARG A 486 14.72 22.17 -4.91
CA ARG A 486 14.95 21.06 -5.84
C ARG A 486 14.76 21.45 -7.30
N ILE A 487 13.70 22.19 -7.60
CA ILE A 487 13.46 22.73 -8.96
C ILE A 487 14.59 23.69 -9.37
N LEU A 488 15.06 24.56 -8.48
CA LEU A 488 16.19 25.47 -8.77
C LEU A 488 17.51 24.70 -8.99
N GLN A 489 17.74 23.60 -8.25
CA GLN A 489 18.86 22.69 -8.50
C GLN A 489 18.79 22.08 -9.91
N GLY A 490 17.62 21.58 -10.30
CA GLY A 490 17.37 21.04 -11.65
C GLY A 490 17.61 22.07 -12.76
N LEU A 491 17.37 23.34 -12.50
CA LEU A 491 17.67 24.47 -13.40
C LEU A 491 19.13 24.93 -13.34
N ALA A 492 19.98 24.32 -12.53
CA ALA A 492 21.35 24.75 -12.23
C ALA A 492 21.44 26.17 -11.64
N ASP A 493 20.35 26.71 -11.09
CA ASP A 493 20.29 28.05 -10.46
C ASP A 493 20.72 27.98 -8.99
N LYS A 494 22.01 27.64 -8.78
CA LYS A 494 22.63 27.52 -7.47
C LYS A 494 22.47 28.78 -6.61
N LYS A 495 22.57 29.96 -7.23
CA LYS A 495 22.50 31.25 -6.53
C LYS A 495 21.15 31.45 -5.85
N ASN A 496 20.06 31.25 -6.57
CA ASN A 496 18.71 31.42 -6.01
C ASN A 496 18.35 30.27 -5.07
N ALA A 497 18.81 29.04 -5.31
CA ALA A 497 18.64 27.92 -4.39
C ALA A 497 19.29 28.22 -3.02
N LEU A 498 20.57 28.61 -2.99
CA LEU A 498 21.28 28.98 -1.75
C LEU A 498 20.61 30.16 -1.04
N LYS A 499 20.24 31.21 -1.79
CA LYS A 499 19.53 32.38 -1.23
C LYS A 499 18.20 31.97 -0.54
N LEU A 500 17.45 31.05 -1.14
CA LEU A 500 16.20 30.56 -0.56
C LEU A 500 16.45 29.76 0.72
N ILE A 501 17.45 28.86 0.72
CA ILE A 501 17.86 28.09 1.89
C ILE A 501 18.29 29.02 3.03
N ASP A 502 19.25 29.96 2.76
CA ASP A 502 19.79 30.85 3.77
C ASP A 502 18.70 31.74 4.40
N ARG A 503 17.78 32.26 3.57
CA ARG A 503 16.63 33.05 4.06
C ARG A 503 15.69 32.19 4.94
N THR A 504 15.54 30.91 4.63
CA THR A 504 14.67 30.02 5.40
C THR A 504 15.32 29.64 6.73
N LEU A 505 16.63 29.39 6.74
CA LEU A 505 17.42 29.09 7.95
C LEU A 505 17.54 30.29 8.91
N GLN A 506 17.38 31.53 8.43
CA GLN A 506 17.33 32.73 9.30
C GLN A 506 16.11 32.72 10.25
N ARG A 507 15.08 31.92 9.94
CA ARG A 507 13.92 31.71 10.82
C ARG A 507 14.15 30.45 11.64
N THR A 508 13.71 30.43 12.89
CA THR A 508 13.76 29.23 13.73
C THR A 508 13.06 28.06 13.05
N GLN A 509 13.78 26.98 12.81
CA GLN A 509 13.28 25.74 12.23
C GLN A 509 13.40 24.60 13.24
N PRO A 510 12.53 23.58 13.21
CA PRO A 510 12.79 22.29 13.84
C PRO A 510 14.14 21.71 13.39
N ALA A 511 14.81 20.98 14.28
CA ALA A 511 16.20 20.53 14.06
C ALA A 511 16.35 19.63 12.83
N ASP A 512 15.38 18.77 12.55
CA ASP A 512 15.33 17.89 11.38
C ASP A 512 15.19 18.68 10.07
N ARG A 513 14.36 19.72 10.06
CA ARG A 513 14.19 20.61 8.89
C ARG A 513 15.42 21.48 8.65
N ALA A 514 16.03 22.00 9.71
CA ALA A 514 17.26 22.74 9.59
C ALA A 514 18.40 21.86 9.07
N LYS A 515 18.45 20.61 9.55
CA LYS A 515 19.42 19.62 9.05
C LYS A 515 19.20 19.35 7.56
N LEU A 516 17.97 19.08 7.13
CA LEU A 516 17.65 18.84 5.72
C LEU A 516 18.09 19.99 4.81
N LEU A 517 17.81 21.24 5.18
CA LEU A 517 18.25 22.40 4.38
C LEU A 517 19.78 22.54 4.35
N ASN A 518 20.48 22.25 5.46
CA ASN A 518 21.92 22.26 5.49
C ASN A 518 22.54 21.14 4.64
N ASP A 519 21.93 19.95 4.65
CA ASP A 519 22.36 18.84 3.80
C ASP A 519 22.24 19.23 2.31
N ILE A 520 21.08 19.75 1.88
CA ILE A 520 20.88 20.24 0.51
C ILE A 520 21.84 21.42 0.19
N ARG A 521 22.08 22.32 1.14
CA ARG A 521 23.04 23.41 0.96
C ARG A 521 24.45 22.91 0.69
N ASN A 522 24.88 21.87 1.44
CA ASN A 522 26.20 21.27 1.27
C ASN A 522 26.32 20.49 -0.05
N GLU A 523 25.24 19.91 -0.58
CA GLU A 523 25.21 19.32 -1.92
C GLU A 523 25.42 20.38 -3.00
N ILE A 524 24.78 21.56 -2.89
CA ILE A 524 24.88 22.66 -3.84
C ILE A 524 26.26 23.35 -3.76
N ALA A 525 26.78 23.58 -2.56
CA ALA A 525 28.03 24.26 -2.25
C ALA A 525 28.78 23.48 -1.17
N PRO A 526 29.54 22.44 -1.52
CA PRO A 526 30.31 21.67 -0.56
C PRO A 526 31.26 22.55 0.26
N PRO A 527 31.38 22.34 1.58
CA PRO A 527 32.36 23.07 2.38
C PRO A 527 33.79 22.74 1.91
N PRO A 528 34.73 23.66 2.07
CA PRO A 528 36.12 23.39 1.73
C PRO A 528 36.64 22.18 2.50
N PRO A 529 37.50 21.36 1.89
CA PRO A 529 38.06 20.19 2.58
C PRO A 529 38.81 20.66 3.84
N PRO A 530 38.77 19.85 4.94
CA PRO A 530 39.48 20.19 6.16
C PRO A 530 40.98 20.40 5.83
N PRO A 531 41.66 21.36 6.48
CA PRO A 531 43.07 21.60 6.24
C PRO A 531 43.86 20.31 6.50
N THR A 532 44.70 19.94 5.54
CA THR A 532 45.58 18.78 5.67
C THR A 532 46.41 18.95 6.94
N PRO A 533 46.48 17.96 7.85
CA PRO A 533 47.32 18.07 9.06
C PRO A 533 48.76 18.40 8.61
N VAL A 534 49.26 19.54 9.04
CA VAL A 534 50.68 19.92 8.81
C VAL A 534 51.49 18.83 9.51
N GLY A 535 52.20 18.02 8.74
CA GLY A 535 53.02 16.93 9.23
C GLY A 535 53.95 17.44 10.32
N SER A 536 53.94 16.78 11.46
CA SER A 536 54.90 17.06 12.56
C SER A 536 56.32 17.01 12.01
N PRO A 537 57.18 17.99 12.29
CA PRO A 537 58.55 17.98 11.81
C PRO A 537 59.24 16.69 12.25
N LYS A 538 59.81 15.95 11.30
CA LYS A 538 60.69 14.82 11.58
C LYS A 538 61.78 15.33 12.51
N LYS A 539 61.80 14.81 13.78
CA LYS A 539 62.97 14.98 14.65
C LYS A 539 64.12 14.23 14.00
N THR A 540 65.08 15.00 13.56
CA THR A 540 66.44 14.54 13.19
C THR A 540 67.20 14.05 14.43
#